data_c0c50790ab513a2499a79fd355ad487d
#
_entry.id   c0c50790ab513a2499a79fd355ad487d
#
_cell.length_a   1.000
_cell.length_b   1.000
_cell.length_c   1.000
_cell.angle_alpha   90.00
_cell.angle_beta   90.00
_cell.angle_gamma   90.00
#
_symmetry.space_group_name_H-M   'P 1'
#
loop_
_entity.id
_entity.type
_entity.pdbx_description
1 polymer ?
#
loop_
_entity_poly.entity_id
_entity_poly.type
_entity_poly.pdbx_seq_one_letter_code
_entity_poly.pdbx_strand_id
1 'polypeptide(L)'
;MQTEKKKGSAAMGTYQGNFMRAESKYLLTLSQYRLLMSALKGKLVPDKYPEYALRSIYFDTDDDIMIRRSIEKTQYKEKLRLRSYGEADGSTTVFLEIKKKYQGIVGKRRISLPYRTATEYLAARAVGEKPPDIPLRDGERQIFSEIDYLVGLYRPVPKQYVYYEREAFTYAEDSEVRITFDKNITGRRENLTLGGENYGSVIIGDDMRLMEVKVPGCIPFEISRILSILEIRPTSFSKYGTFYKEYILQNQREEPSCLKASAPSANPARLSSLRPQPSFAQ
;
A
#
# COMPACT_ATOMS: atom_id res chain seq x y z
N MET A 1 -32.48 2.52 57.92
CA MET A 1 -31.16 2.65 57.26
C MET A 1 -31.20 1.84 55.97
N GLN A 2 -31.50 2.50 54.88
CA GLN A 2 -31.54 1.88 53.56
C GLN A 2 -30.24 2.28 52.80
N THR A 3 -29.46 1.28 52.44
CA THR A 3 -28.26 1.47 51.65
C THR A 3 -28.58 1.39 50.17
N GLU A 4 -28.56 2.54 49.50
CA GLU A 4 -28.67 2.64 48.03
C GLU A 4 -27.45 2.07 47.36
N LYS A 5 -27.65 1.06 46.51
CA LYS A 5 -26.66 0.54 45.54
C LYS A 5 -26.61 1.46 44.34
N LYS A 6 -25.52 2.22 44.20
CA LYS A 6 -25.17 2.92 42.95
C LYS A 6 -24.86 1.88 41.85
N LYS A 7 -25.73 1.81 40.84
CA LYS A 7 -25.45 1.14 39.58
C LYS A 7 -24.43 1.95 38.78
N GLY A 8 -23.27 1.39 38.56
CA GLY A 8 -22.27 1.93 37.65
C GLY A 8 -22.77 1.90 36.21
N SER A 9 -22.90 3.05 35.60
CA SER A 9 -23.15 3.24 34.16
C SER A 9 -21.93 2.81 33.40
N ALA A 10 -22.01 1.67 32.69
CA ALA A 10 -21.01 1.29 31.70
C ALA A 10 -21.07 2.31 30.55
N ALA A 11 -19.98 3.02 30.31
CA ALA A 11 -19.83 3.89 29.16
C ALA A 11 -19.96 3.05 27.88
N MET A 12 -21.07 3.20 27.18
CA MET A 12 -21.23 2.71 25.82
C MET A 12 -20.16 3.36 24.95
N GLY A 13 -19.21 2.55 24.48
CA GLY A 13 -18.23 2.99 23.48
C GLY A 13 -18.99 3.51 22.26
N THR A 14 -18.77 4.76 21.94
CA THR A 14 -19.29 5.42 20.75
C THR A 14 -18.83 4.65 19.52
N TYR A 15 -19.78 4.02 18.85
CA TYR A 15 -19.61 3.39 17.55
C TYR A 15 -19.21 4.49 16.55
N GLN A 16 -17.92 4.59 16.24
CA GLN A 16 -17.45 5.50 15.20
C GLN A 16 -17.97 4.98 13.86
N GLY A 17 -19.04 5.59 13.38
CA GLY A 17 -19.55 5.37 12.05
C GLY A 17 -18.47 5.57 11.00
N ASN A 18 -18.60 4.90 9.85
CA ASN A 18 -17.69 5.01 8.70
C ASN A 18 -17.62 6.48 8.23
N PHE A 19 -16.69 7.25 8.79
CA PHE A 19 -16.37 8.58 8.26
C PHE A 19 -15.61 8.40 6.96
N MET A 20 -16.15 8.94 5.88
CA MET A 20 -15.46 9.05 4.60
C MET A 20 -14.28 10.02 4.78
N ARG A 21 -13.11 9.48 5.09
CA ARG A 21 -11.87 10.28 5.17
C ARG A 21 -11.31 10.50 3.78
N ALA A 22 -11.23 11.76 3.38
CA ALA A 22 -10.50 12.13 2.17
C ALA A 22 -8.99 12.09 2.45
N GLU A 23 -8.23 11.56 1.49
CA GLU A 23 -6.77 11.49 1.51
C GLU A 23 -6.23 12.17 0.26
N SER A 24 -5.50 13.26 0.43
CA SER A 24 -4.80 13.98 -0.63
C SER A 24 -3.29 13.81 -0.47
N LYS A 25 -2.58 13.69 -1.58
CA LYS A 25 -1.12 13.54 -1.61
C LYS A 25 -0.49 14.64 -2.40
N TYR A 26 0.71 15.03 -1.96
CA TYR A 26 1.47 16.11 -2.57
C TYR A 26 2.95 15.71 -2.57
N LEU A 27 3.64 16.00 -3.65
CA LEU A 27 5.08 15.83 -3.74
C LEU A 27 5.71 17.22 -3.63
N LEU A 28 6.52 17.42 -2.60
CA LEU A 28 7.14 18.70 -2.26
C LEU A 28 8.64 18.63 -2.47
N THR A 29 9.22 19.70 -3.00
CA THR A 29 10.66 19.94 -2.87
C THR A 29 11.00 20.26 -1.40
N LEU A 30 12.25 20.08 -1.02
CA LEU A 30 12.71 20.42 0.34
C LEU A 30 12.48 21.91 0.66
N SER A 31 12.59 22.79 -0.35
CA SER A 31 12.30 24.22 -0.19
C SER A 31 10.82 24.47 0.10
N GLN A 32 9.91 23.85 -0.66
CA GLN A 32 8.46 23.94 -0.42
C GLN A 32 8.09 23.37 0.95
N TYR A 33 8.69 22.24 1.35
CA TYR A 33 8.50 21.67 2.69
C TYR A 33 8.89 22.65 3.79
N ARG A 34 10.07 23.28 3.70
CA ARG A 34 10.56 24.25 4.70
C ARG A 34 9.65 25.48 4.79
N LEU A 35 9.21 26.02 3.67
CA LEU A 35 8.27 27.15 3.61
C LEU A 35 6.90 26.77 4.19
N LEU A 36 6.38 25.60 3.88
CA LEU A 36 5.12 25.07 4.43
C LEU A 36 5.20 24.92 5.94
N MET A 37 6.29 24.30 6.45
CA MET A 37 6.49 24.12 7.89
C MET A 37 6.62 25.47 8.63
N SER A 38 7.27 26.46 8.00
CA SER A 38 7.34 27.83 8.53
C SER A 38 5.97 28.50 8.57
N ALA A 39 5.18 28.38 7.50
CA ALA A 39 3.84 28.98 7.42
C ALA A 39 2.84 28.32 8.38
N LEU A 40 3.00 27.03 8.69
CA LEU A 40 2.15 26.27 9.62
C LEU A 40 2.77 26.20 11.04
N LYS A 41 3.78 27.00 11.35
CA LYS A 41 4.39 27.05 12.67
C LYS A 41 3.35 27.38 13.76
N GLY A 42 3.31 26.54 14.82
CA GLY A 42 2.33 26.66 15.91
C GLY A 42 0.95 26.09 15.58
N LYS A 43 0.69 25.67 14.32
CA LYS A 43 -0.58 25.04 13.88
C LYS A 43 -0.47 23.55 13.66
N LEU A 44 0.75 23.02 13.54
CA LEU A 44 1.02 21.59 13.49
C LEU A 44 1.49 21.12 14.87
N VAL A 45 0.76 20.18 15.43
CA VAL A 45 1.09 19.52 16.70
C VAL A 45 1.69 18.17 16.37
N PRO A 46 2.89 17.84 16.84
CA PRO A 46 3.46 16.50 16.66
C PRO A 46 2.52 15.42 17.18
N ASP A 47 2.39 14.32 16.43
CA ASP A 47 1.63 13.16 16.87
C ASP A 47 2.31 12.49 18.09
N LYS A 48 1.62 11.57 18.78
CA LYS A 48 2.18 10.77 19.89
C LYS A 48 3.54 10.14 19.55
N TYR A 49 3.70 9.73 18.29
CA TYR A 49 4.95 9.25 17.71
C TYR A 49 5.27 10.16 16.53
N PRO A 50 6.06 11.26 16.78
CA PRO A 50 6.27 12.30 15.77
C PRO A 50 7.14 11.83 14.59
N GLU A 51 8.10 10.97 14.85
CA GLU A 51 8.99 10.41 13.84
C GLU A 51 9.13 8.90 14.01
N TYR A 52 9.05 8.17 12.91
CA TYR A 52 9.25 6.72 12.89
C TYR A 52 9.56 6.19 11.49
N ALA A 53 10.32 5.10 11.44
CA ALA A 53 10.56 4.36 10.22
C ALA A 53 9.46 3.31 9.99
N LEU A 54 9.12 3.10 8.72
CA LEU A 54 8.17 2.07 8.30
C LEU A 54 8.82 1.14 7.28
N ARG A 55 8.69 -0.14 7.54
CA ARG A 55 9.07 -1.21 6.61
C ARG A 55 7.82 -1.96 6.19
N SER A 56 7.70 -2.27 4.92
CA SER A 56 6.54 -2.99 4.40
C SER A 56 6.96 -3.95 3.30
N ILE A 57 6.45 -5.19 3.35
CA ILE A 57 6.54 -6.13 2.24
C ILE A 57 5.15 -6.18 1.60
N TYR A 58 5.06 -5.90 0.32
CA TYR A 58 3.86 -6.11 -0.48
C TYR A 58 3.86 -7.51 -1.05
N PHE A 59 2.70 -8.13 -0.99
CA PHE A 59 2.43 -9.46 -1.52
C PHE A 59 1.54 -9.34 -2.75
N ASP A 60 1.83 -10.15 -3.77
CA ASP A 60 1.10 -10.18 -5.03
C ASP A 60 1.20 -11.58 -5.64
N THR A 61 0.46 -11.85 -6.68
CA THR A 61 0.61 -13.06 -7.50
C THR A 61 1.95 -13.06 -8.23
N ASP A 62 2.38 -14.22 -8.74
CA ASP A 62 3.63 -14.33 -9.48
C ASP A 62 3.68 -13.41 -10.71
N ASP A 63 2.54 -13.14 -11.32
CA ASP A 63 2.39 -12.24 -12.47
C ASP A 63 2.03 -10.80 -12.10
N ASP A 64 2.14 -10.40 -10.81
CA ASP A 64 1.90 -9.05 -10.31
C ASP A 64 0.49 -8.49 -10.61
N ILE A 65 -0.56 -9.34 -10.60
CA ILE A 65 -1.91 -8.95 -11.05
C ILE A 65 -2.55 -7.86 -10.18
N MET A 66 -2.29 -7.86 -8.85
CA MET A 66 -2.91 -6.89 -7.94
C MET A 66 -2.34 -5.49 -8.17
N ILE A 67 -1.01 -5.37 -8.39
CA ILE A 67 -0.40 -4.06 -8.65
C ILE A 67 -0.70 -3.58 -10.06
N ARG A 68 -0.73 -4.46 -11.06
CA ARG A 68 -1.13 -4.11 -12.44
C ARG A 68 -2.56 -3.52 -12.45
N ARG A 69 -3.54 -4.20 -11.85
CA ARG A 69 -4.91 -3.67 -11.68
C ARG A 69 -4.94 -2.32 -10.96
N SER A 70 -4.07 -2.14 -9.96
CA SER A 70 -3.98 -0.87 -9.24
C SER A 70 -3.46 0.28 -10.11
N ILE A 71 -2.53 0.01 -11.04
CA ILE A 71 -1.95 0.98 -11.98
C ILE A 71 -2.93 1.31 -13.09
N GLU A 72 -3.62 0.31 -13.63
CA GLU A 72 -4.63 0.45 -14.69
C GLU A 72 -5.90 1.17 -14.20
N LYS A 73 -5.98 1.48 -12.91
CA LYS A 73 -7.10 2.18 -12.28
C LYS A 73 -8.45 1.46 -12.44
N THR A 74 -8.43 0.11 -12.42
CA THR A 74 -9.67 -0.69 -12.43
C THR A 74 -10.63 -0.25 -11.33
N GLN A 75 -11.93 -0.51 -11.48
CA GLN A 75 -12.95 -0.14 -10.50
C GLN A 75 -12.68 -0.76 -9.12
N TYR A 76 -12.22 -2.01 -9.09
CA TYR A 76 -11.86 -2.74 -7.89
C TYR A 76 -10.36 -3.01 -7.83
N LYS A 77 -9.75 -2.75 -6.69
CA LYS A 77 -8.31 -2.96 -6.45
C LYS A 77 -8.06 -3.36 -5.01
N GLU A 78 -7.09 -4.24 -4.86
CA GLU A 78 -6.64 -4.72 -3.57
C GLU A 78 -5.12 -4.61 -3.47
N LYS A 79 -4.65 -4.53 -2.23
CA LYS A 79 -3.22 -4.62 -1.89
C LYS A 79 -3.10 -5.35 -0.57
N LEU A 80 -2.23 -6.33 -0.53
CA LEU A 80 -1.84 -7.04 0.68
C LEU A 80 -0.43 -6.62 1.07
N ARG A 81 -0.20 -6.32 2.35
CA ARG A 81 1.14 -6.04 2.85
C ARG A 81 1.32 -6.46 4.29
N LEU A 82 2.53 -6.83 4.60
CA LEU A 82 3.02 -6.99 5.96
C LEU A 82 3.83 -5.75 6.34
N ARG A 83 3.57 -5.15 7.52
CA ARG A 83 4.19 -3.89 7.93
C ARG A 83 4.74 -3.97 9.34
N SER A 84 5.94 -3.42 9.53
CA SER A 84 6.52 -3.11 10.84
C SER A 84 6.76 -1.60 11.03
N TYR A 85 6.83 -1.19 12.27
CA TYR A 85 7.37 0.10 12.70
C TYR A 85 8.80 -0.15 13.16
N GLY A 86 9.77 0.29 12.35
CA GLY A 86 11.18 -0.06 12.53
C GLY A 86 11.52 -1.47 12.05
N GLU A 87 12.70 -1.93 12.46
CA GLU A 87 13.21 -3.27 12.17
C GLU A 87 12.42 -4.34 12.93
N ALA A 88 12.22 -5.49 12.29
CA ALA A 88 11.48 -6.59 12.89
C ALA A 88 12.34 -7.85 13.03
N ASP A 89 12.32 -8.46 14.20
CA ASP A 89 12.73 -9.82 14.48
C ASP A 89 11.51 -10.76 14.54
N GLY A 90 11.74 -12.05 14.76
CA GLY A 90 10.67 -13.05 14.78
C GLY A 90 9.54 -12.77 15.79
N SER A 91 9.84 -12.08 16.90
CA SER A 91 8.90 -11.75 17.98
C SER A 91 8.21 -10.40 17.80
N THR A 92 8.75 -9.54 16.96
CA THR A 92 8.24 -8.18 16.71
C THR A 92 6.80 -8.22 16.21
N THR A 93 5.94 -7.41 16.81
CA THR A 93 4.55 -7.25 16.35
C THR A 93 4.52 -6.55 14.99
N VAL A 94 3.96 -7.23 14.01
CA VAL A 94 3.75 -6.71 12.66
C VAL A 94 2.25 -6.64 12.33
N PHE A 95 1.92 -5.90 11.28
CA PHE A 95 0.55 -5.71 10.85
C PHE A 95 0.35 -6.33 9.46
N LEU A 96 -0.50 -7.35 9.40
CA LEU A 96 -0.97 -7.89 8.13
C LEU A 96 -2.20 -7.08 7.69
N GLU A 97 -2.05 -6.34 6.61
CA GLU A 97 -3.02 -5.32 6.18
C GLU A 97 -3.51 -5.58 4.76
N ILE A 98 -4.83 -5.50 4.58
CA ILE A 98 -5.45 -5.37 3.25
C ILE A 98 -5.98 -3.95 3.06
N LYS A 99 -5.79 -3.44 1.86
CA LYS A 99 -6.40 -2.18 1.40
C LYS A 99 -7.21 -2.50 0.16
N LYS A 100 -8.53 -2.31 0.25
CA LYS A 100 -9.48 -2.47 -0.85
C LYS A 100 -9.91 -1.09 -1.32
N LYS A 101 -10.09 -0.91 -2.62
CA LYS A 101 -10.70 0.30 -3.19
C LYS A 101 -11.72 -0.12 -4.24
N TYR A 102 -12.97 0.33 -4.06
CA TYR A 102 -14.06 0.11 -4.97
C TYR A 102 -14.80 1.42 -5.24
N GLN A 103 -14.91 1.83 -6.50
CA GLN A 103 -15.60 3.07 -6.91
C GLN A 103 -15.22 4.31 -6.07
N GLY A 104 -13.93 4.45 -5.76
CA GLY A 104 -13.43 5.57 -4.96
C GLY A 104 -13.43 5.33 -3.45
N ILE A 105 -14.28 4.45 -2.92
CA ILE A 105 -14.34 4.10 -1.49
C ILE A 105 -13.14 3.23 -1.11
N VAL A 106 -12.46 3.60 -0.05
CA VAL A 106 -11.27 2.90 0.44
C VAL A 106 -11.59 2.22 1.77
N GLY A 107 -11.51 0.90 1.79
CA GLY A 107 -11.52 0.08 3.01
C GLY A 107 -10.08 -0.32 3.39
N LYS A 108 -9.74 -0.23 4.66
CA LYS A 108 -8.49 -0.75 5.22
C LYS A 108 -8.80 -1.63 6.42
N ARG A 109 -8.32 -2.87 6.39
CA ARG A 109 -8.43 -3.84 7.47
C ARG A 109 -7.04 -4.33 7.85
N ARG A 110 -6.82 -4.61 9.12
CA ARG A 110 -5.54 -5.16 9.60
C ARG A 110 -5.73 -5.99 10.84
N ILE A 111 -4.87 -6.98 10.99
CA ILE A 111 -4.62 -7.71 12.23
C ILE A 111 -3.17 -7.51 12.65
N SER A 112 -2.89 -7.77 13.93
CA SER A 112 -1.54 -7.69 14.49
C SER A 112 -1.10 -9.07 14.97
N LEU A 113 0.10 -9.51 14.57
CA LEU A 113 0.69 -10.80 14.98
C LEU A 113 2.21 -10.71 15.06
N PRO A 114 2.89 -11.68 15.71
CA PRO A 114 4.35 -11.80 15.63
C PRO A 114 4.82 -11.97 14.19
N TYR A 115 5.97 -11.41 13.85
CA TYR A 115 6.51 -11.46 12.48
C TYR A 115 6.72 -12.91 12.01
N ARG A 116 7.25 -13.79 12.87
CA ARG A 116 7.41 -15.22 12.56
C ARG A 116 6.07 -15.87 12.18
N THR A 117 5.04 -15.68 13.01
CA THR A 117 3.70 -16.24 12.75
C THR A 117 3.11 -15.74 11.43
N ALA A 118 3.29 -14.43 11.14
CA ALA A 118 2.81 -13.85 9.88
C ALA A 118 3.51 -14.45 8.66
N THR A 119 4.83 -14.66 8.72
CA THR A 119 5.60 -15.23 7.61
C THR A 119 5.30 -16.71 7.42
N GLU A 120 5.19 -17.50 8.49
CA GLU A 120 4.80 -18.91 8.43
C GLU A 120 3.40 -19.09 7.84
N TYR A 121 2.44 -18.26 8.27
CA TYR A 121 1.09 -18.27 7.73
C TYR A 121 1.07 -18.00 6.21
N LEU A 122 1.73 -16.92 5.78
CA LEU A 122 1.75 -16.53 4.37
C LEU A 122 2.50 -17.55 3.51
N ALA A 123 3.61 -18.12 4.01
CA ALA A 123 4.36 -19.14 3.30
C ALA A 123 3.54 -20.43 3.10
N ALA A 124 2.88 -20.94 4.14
CA ALA A 124 2.03 -22.13 4.04
C ALA A 124 0.88 -21.90 3.05
N ARG A 125 0.23 -20.74 3.10
CA ARG A 125 -0.88 -20.41 2.18
C ARG A 125 -0.43 -20.25 0.73
N ALA A 126 0.77 -19.75 0.48
CA ALA A 126 1.31 -19.62 -0.88
C ALA A 126 1.46 -20.98 -1.57
N VAL A 127 1.91 -22.00 -0.85
CA VAL A 127 2.07 -23.37 -1.38
C VAL A 127 0.84 -24.26 -1.22
N GLY A 128 -0.23 -23.75 -0.64
CA GLY A 128 -1.49 -24.50 -0.42
C GLY A 128 -1.47 -25.43 0.76
N GLU A 129 -0.52 -25.29 1.67
CA GLU A 129 -0.43 -26.05 2.92
C GLU A 129 -1.35 -25.48 4.01
N LYS A 130 -1.62 -26.32 5.02
CA LYS A 130 -2.37 -25.87 6.20
C LYS A 130 -1.51 -24.88 7.00
N PRO A 131 -1.99 -23.64 7.19
CA PRO A 131 -1.24 -22.64 7.96
C PRO A 131 -1.27 -22.97 9.46
N PRO A 132 -0.34 -22.40 10.24
CA PRO A 132 -0.40 -22.44 11.69
C PRO A 132 -1.65 -21.72 12.20
N ASP A 133 -2.09 -22.07 13.41
CA ASP A 133 -3.18 -21.38 14.08
C ASP A 133 -2.75 -19.93 14.41
N ILE A 134 -3.61 -18.98 14.06
CA ILE A 134 -3.35 -17.56 14.31
C ILE A 134 -4.04 -17.15 15.62
N PRO A 135 -3.29 -16.66 16.61
CA PRO A 135 -3.86 -16.13 17.85
C PRO A 135 -4.56 -14.79 17.56
N LEU A 136 -5.88 -14.85 17.35
CA LEU A 136 -6.69 -13.68 17.04
C LEU A 136 -7.26 -13.06 18.33
N ARG A 137 -7.26 -11.73 18.41
CA ARG A 137 -7.93 -10.98 19.45
C ARG A 137 -9.44 -10.87 19.16
N ASP A 138 -10.19 -10.48 20.19
CA ASP A 138 -11.61 -10.19 20.01
C ASP A 138 -11.81 -9.11 18.92
N GLY A 139 -12.72 -9.38 17.99
CA GLY A 139 -12.99 -8.51 16.84
C GLY A 139 -12.06 -8.69 15.62
N GLU A 140 -10.95 -9.42 15.74
CA GLU A 140 -10.03 -9.66 14.60
C GLU A 140 -10.49 -10.84 13.69
N ARG A 141 -11.38 -11.71 14.17
CA ARG A 141 -11.82 -12.91 13.41
C ARG A 141 -12.41 -12.58 12.04
N GLN A 142 -13.29 -11.60 11.97
CA GLN A 142 -13.89 -11.17 10.70
C GLN A 142 -12.84 -10.59 9.76
N ILE A 143 -11.94 -9.74 10.30
CA ILE A 143 -10.86 -9.14 9.52
C ILE A 143 -9.92 -10.22 9.00
N PHE A 144 -9.57 -11.19 9.85
CA PHE A 144 -8.74 -12.32 9.45
C PHE A 144 -9.41 -13.15 8.36
N SER A 145 -10.71 -13.44 8.48
CA SER A 145 -11.45 -14.17 7.44
C SER A 145 -11.41 -13.46 6.09
N GLU A 146 -11.50 -12.11 6.06
CA GLU A 146 -11.36 -11.32 4.83
C GLU A 146 -9.93 -11.43 4.25
N ILE A 147 -8.92 -11.41 5.11
CA ILE A 147 -7.50 -11.57 4.70
C ILE A 147 -7.28 -12.98 4.19
N ASP A 148 -7.72 -13.99 4.93
CA ASP A 148 -7.55 -15.40 4.59
C ASP A 148 -8.23 -15.77 3.26
N TYR A 149 -9.43 -15.23 3.01
CA TYR A 149 -10.10 -15.36 1.73
C TYR A 149 -9.26 -14.81 0.57
N LEU A 150 -8.72 -13.59 0.71
CA LEU A 150 -7.86 -12.98 -0.30
C LEU A 150 -6.59 -13.81 -0.51
N VAL A 151 -5.94 -14.22 0.58
CA VAL A 151 -4.71 -15.01 0.53
C VAL A 151 -4.98 -16.39 -0.11
N GLY A 152 -6.11 -17.03 0.21
CA GLY A 152 -6.52 -18.28 -0.41
C GLY A 152 -6.82 -18.14 -1.91
N LEU A 153 -7.44 -17.02 -2.30
CA LEU A 153 -7.80 -16.75 -3.70
C LEU A 153 -6.58 -16.49 -4.59
N TYR A 154 -5.65 -15.63 -4.12
CA TYR A 154 -4.51 -15.18 -4.93
C TYR A 154 -3.24 -15.96 -4.68
N ARG A 155 -3.10 -16.69 -3.57
CA ARG A 155 -1.86 -17.34 -3.10
C ARG A 155 -0.65 -16.43 -3.26
N PRO A 156 -0.72 -15.21 -2.69
CA PRO A 156 0.26 -14.19 -2.97
C PRO A 156 1.60 -14.52 -2.32
N VAL A 157 2.66 -14.19 -3.03
CA VAL A 157 4.06 -14.30 -2.58
C VAL A 157 4.63 -12.91 -2.29
N PRO A 158 5.71 -12.79 -1.50
CA PRO A 158 6.36 -11.50 -1.31
C PRO A 158 6.94 -10.99 -2.64
N LYS A 159 6.65 -9.73 -3.00
CA LYS A 159 7.03 -9.16 -4.30
C LYS A 159 7.86 -7.90 -4.17
N GLN A 160 7.61 -7.08 -3.15
CA GLN A 160 8.30 -5.81 -3.03
C GLN A 160 8.41 -5.32 -1.60
N TYR A 161 9.63 -4.98 -1.19
CA TYR A 161 9.92 -4.25 0.02
C TYR A 161 9.83 -2.74 -0.24
N VAL A 162 9.31 -1.98 0.74
CA VAL A 162 9.29 -0.52 0.75
C VAL A 162 9.64 -0.03 2.14
N TYR A 163 10.63 0.85 2.21
CA TYR A 163 11.02 1.58 3.41
C TYR A 163 10.75 3.07 3.25
N TYR A 164 10.47 3.74 4.33
CA TYR A 164 10.45 5.20 4.42
C TYR A 164 10.43 5.67 5.88
N GLU A 165 10.88 6.88 6.08
CA GLU A 165 10.80 7.60 7.35
C GLU A 165 9.60 8.55 7.29
N ARG A 166 8.87 8.65 8.40
CA ARG A 166 7.66 9.46 8.48
C ARG A 166 7.71 10.44 9.64
N GLU A 167 7.41 11.68 9.34
CA GLU A 167 7.05 12.70 10.30
C GLU A 167 5.52 12.84 10.34
N ALA A 168 4.92 12.89 11.54
CA ALA A 168 3.47 12.86 11.72
C ALA A 168 2.97 13.99 12.61
N PHE A 169 1.94 14.69 12.13
CA PHE A 169 1.34 15.84 12.79
C PHE A 169 -0.18 15.76 12.75
N THR A 170 -0.82 16.39 13.73
CA THR A 170 -2.23 16.76 13.72
C THR A 170 -2.35 18.29 13.57
N TYR A 171 -3.45 18.76 13.02
CA TYR A 171 -3.71 20.19 12.93
C TYR A 171 -4.30 20.68 14.26
N ALA A 172 -3.75 21.77 14.81
CA ALA A 172 -4.10 22.24 16.14
C ALA A 172 -5.58 22.63 16.30
N GLU A 173 -6.19 23.17 15.23
CA GLU A 173 -7.59 23.61 15.22
C GLU A 173 -8.56 22.44 14.96
N ASP A 174 -8.08 21.30 14.42
CA ASP A 174 -8.88 20.11 14.15
C ASP A 174 -8.02 18.84 14.26
N SER A 175 -8.10 18.15 15.38
CA SER A 175 -7.32 16.95 15.66
C SER A 175 -7.64 15.74 14.74
N GLU A 176 -8.73 15.79 13.98
CA GLU A 176 -9.05 14.77 12.97
C GLU A 176 -8.29 14.98 11.66
N VAL A 177 -7.76 16.19 11.44
CA VAL A 177 -6.87 16.50 10.30
C VAL A 177 -5.47 16.00 10.63
N ARG A 178 -5.02 15.00 9.89
CA ARG A 178 -3.68 14.42 10.04
C ARG A 178 -2.83 14.70 8.82
N ILE A 179 -1.63 15.22 9.07
CA ILE A 179 -0.64 15.55 8.05
C ILE A 179 0.62 14.72 8.31
N THR A 180 1.11 14.03 7.29
CA THR A 180 2.35 13.25 7.40
C THR A 180 3.28 13.57 6.25
N PHE A 181 4.59 13.57 6.53
CA PHE A 181 5.63 13.75 5.52
C PHE A 181 6.50 12.49 5.50
N ASP A 182 6.62 11.87 4.33
CA ASP A 182 7.46 10.71 4.12
C ASP A 182 8.71 11.13 3.36
N LYS A 183 9.88 10.69 3.85
CA LYS A 183 11.20 10.94 3.28
C LYS A 183 11.98 9.63 3.12
N ASN A 184 13.08 9.66 2.37
CA ASN A 184 14.00 8.52 2.18
C ASN A 184 13.24 7.25 1.76
N ILE A 185 12.36 7.39 0.76
CA ILE A 185 11.55 6.27 0.30
C ILE A 185 12.39 5.40 -0.62
N THR A 186 12.65 4.16 -0.20
CA THR A 186 13.40 3.17 -0.96
C THR A 186 12.57 1.91 -1.19
N GLY A 187 12.97 1.11 -2.17
CA GLY A 187 12.32 -0.17 -2.47
C GLY A 187 13.26 -1.17 -3.12
N ARG A 188 12.93 -2.46 -2.99
CA ARG A 188 13.64 -3.59 -3.64
C ARG A 188 12.70 -4.76 -3.87
N ARG A 189 13.07 -5.63 -4.81
CA ARG A 189 12.33 -6.88 -5.09
C ARG A 189 13.11 -8.14 -4.71
N GLU A 190 14.22 -7.99 -4.02
CA GLU A 190 15.09 -9.05 -3.53
C GLU A 190 15.21 -8.97 -2.00
N ASN A 191 15.63 -10.07 -1.37
CA ASN A 191 15.80 -10.14 0.11
C ASN A 191 14.65 -9.49 0.88
N LEU A 192 13.44 -9.99 0.62
CA LEU A 192 12.19 -9.40 1.10
C LEU A 192 11.95 -9.77 2.56
N THR A 193 12.65 -9.09 3.46
CA THR A 193 12.54 -9.23 4.92
C THR A 193 12.26 -7.88 5.58
N LEU A 194 11.57 -7.87 6.72
CA LEU A 194 11.38 -6.68 7.55
C LEU A 194 12.54 -6.47 8.54
N GLY A 195 13.40 -7.47 8.72
CA GLY A 195 14.64 -7.36 9.50
C GLY A 195 15.82 -6.93 8.64
N GLY A 196 16.96 -6.68 9.31
CA GLY A 196 18.24 -6.38 8.68
C GLY A 196 18.36 -4.95 8.12
N GLU A 197 19.42 -4.71 7.37
CA GLU A 197 19.74 -3.38 6.84
C GLU A 197 18.72 -2.88 5.83
N ASN A 198 18.54 -1.57 5.81
CA ASN A 198 17.73 -0.88 4.82
C ASN A 198 18.59 -0.53 3.61
N TYR A 199 18.28 -1.13 2.46
CA TYR A 199 18.89 -0.84 1.17
C TYR A 199 17.84 -0.99 0.06
N GLY A 200 18.17 -0.54 -1.12
CA GLY A 200 17.32 -0.62 -2.31
C GLY A 200 17.42 0.62 -3.20
N SER A 201 16.67 0.62 -4.28
CA SER A 201 16.59 1.76 -5.19
C SER A 201 15.79 2.90 -4.54
N VAL A 202 16.26 4.12 -4.71
CA VAL A 202 15.61 5.33 -4.19
C VAL A 202 14.39 5.66 -5.05
N ILE A 203 13.21 5.77 -4.41
CA ILE A 203 11.95 6.20 -5.04
C ILE A 203 11.77 7.72 -4.84
N ILE A 204 12.07 8.19 -3.64
CA ILE A 204 12.10 9.60 -3.28
C ILE A 204 13.31 9.81 -2.37
N GLY A 205 14.22 10.68 -2.81
CA GLY A 205 15.42 11.04 -2.07
C GLY A 205 15.13 12.01 -0.91
N ASP A 206 16.21 12.48 -0.32
CA ASP A 206 16.16 13.43 0.80
C ASP A 206 15.90 14.88 0.37
N ASP A 207 15.93 15.17 -0.92
CA ASP A 207 15.58 16.46 -1.53
C ASP A 207 14.06 16.68 -1.72
N MET A 208 13.27 15.63 -1.53
CA MET A 208 11.82 15.63 -1.71
C MET A 208 11.08 15.10 -0.48
N ARG A 209 9.82 15.47 -0.34
CA ARG A 209 8.89 14.95 0.67
C ARG A 209 7.57 14.55 0.04
N LEU A 210 7.06 13.38 0.41
CA LEU A 210 5.69 12.98 0.08
C LEU A 210 4.78 13.34 1.25
N MET A 211 4.00 14.39 1.11
CA MET A 211 3.00 14.78 2.08
C MET A 211 1.68 14.04 1.84
N GLU A 212 1.07 13.52 2.90
CA GLU A 212 -0.30 13.00 2.90
C GLU A 212 -1.14 13.81 3.89
N VAL A 213 -2.24 14.38 3.42
CA VAL A 213 -3.23 15.08 4.23
C VAL A 213 -4.48 14.23 4.30
N LYS A 214 -4.91 13.87 5.52
CA LYS A 214 -6.13 13.10 5.79
C LYS A 214 -7.10 13.95 6.57
N VAL A 215 -8.30 14.08 6.05
CA VAL A 215 -9.36 14.90 6.62
C VAL A 215 -10.68 14.14 6.66
N PRO A 216 -11.58 14.42 7.62
CA PRO A 216 -12.92 13.82 7.65
C PRO A 216 -13.84 14.38 6.55
N GLY A 217 -13.48 15.49 5.95
CA GLY A 217 -14.27 16.18 4.90
C GLY A 217 -13.38 16.93 3.94
N CYS A 218 -13.32 18.25 4.05
CA CYS A 218 -12.51 19.14 3.24
C CYS A 218 -11.22 19.53 3.96
N ILE A 219 -10.18 19.81 3.18
CA ILE A 219 -8.92 20.37 3.71
C ILE A 219 -9.23 21.77 4.28
N PRO A 220 -8.76 22.11 5.49
CA PRO A 220 -8.92 23.42 6.09
C PRO A 220 -8.49 24.54 5.12
N PHE A 221 -9.29 25.59 5.05
CA PHE A 221 -9.08 26.70 4.09
C PHE A 221 -7.66 27.28 4.17
N GLU A 222 -7.16 27.45 5.36
CA GLU A 222 -5.81 28.00 5.57
C GLU A 222 -4.73 27.09 4.95
N ILE A 223 -4.79 25.77 5.20
CA ILE A 223 -3.86 24.82 4.61
C ILE A 223 -3.96 24.88 3.09
N SER A 224 -5.19 24.86 2.54
CA SER A 224 -5.43 24.95 1.10
C SER A 224 -4.87 26.24 0.50
N ARG A 225 -5.02 27.38 1.19
CA ARG A 225 -4.49 28.68 0.77
C ARG A 225 -2.96 28.65 0.72
N ILE A 226 -2.30 28.11 1.76
CA ILE A 226 -0.83 28.01 1.81
C ILE A 226 -0.32 27.10 0.70
N LEU A 227 -0.96 25.96 0.48
CA LEU A 227 -0.61 25.03 -0.62
C LEU A 227 -0.70 25.74 -1.98
N SER A 228 -1.73 26.55 -2.20
CA SER A 228 -1.89 27.34 -3.43
C SER A 228 -0.77 28.38 -3.60
N ILE A 229 -0.44 29.13 -2.55
CA ILE A 229 0.63 30.17 -2.59
C ILE A 229 1.99 29.53 -2.89
N LEU A 230 2.24 28.34 -2.33
CA LEU A 230 3.50 27.59 -2.55
C LEU A 230 3.48 26.74 -3.83
N GLU A 231 2.42 26.85 -4.64
CA GLU A 231 2.22 26.06 -5.87
C GLU A 231 2.32 24.55 -5.66
N ILE A 232 1.94 24.06 -4.45
CA ILE A 232 1.93 22.65 -4.09
C ILE A 232 0.61 22.04 -4.58
N ARG A 233 0.69 21.20 -5.62
CA ARG A 233 -0.49 20.61 -6.26
C ARG A 233 -0.69 19.14 -5.84
N PRO A 234 -1.95 18.68 -5.74
CA PRO A 234 -2.23 17.29 -5.42
C PRO A 234 -1.71 16.36 -6.53
N THR A 235 -1.20 15.21 -6.11
CA THR A 235 -0.66 14.19 -7.00
C THR A 235 -1.19 12.81 -6.70
N SER A 236 -1.17 11.94 -7.70
CA SER A 236 -1.45 10.51 -7.53
C SER A 236 -0.15 9.76 -7.34
N PHE A 237 0.17 9.43 -6.11
CA PHE A 237 1.41 8.70 -5.77
C PHE A 237 1.11 7.41 -5.03
N SER A 238 1.75 6.32 -5.43
CA SER A 238 1.72 5.02 -4.77
C SER A 238 3.13 4.48 -4.66
N LYS A 239 3.70 4.39 -3.45
CA LYS A 239 5.05 3.86 -3.22
C LYS A 239 5.29 2.54 -3.96
N TYR A 240 4.37 1.57 -3.82
CA TYR A 240 4.43 0.29 -4.53
C TYR A 240 4.30 0.47 -6.05
N GLY A 241 3.31 1.24 -6.50
CA GLY A 241 3.07 1.40 -7.94
C GLY A 241 4.15 2.21 -8.67
N THR A 242 4.76 3.20 -8.01
CA THR A 242 5.86 3.98 -8.58
C THR A 242 7.09 3.10 -8.78
N PHE A 243 7.51 2.38 -7.71
CA PHE A 243 8.64 1.46 -7.80
C PHE A 243 8.41 0.37 -8.86
N TYR A 244 7.21 -0.24 -8.90
CA TYR A 244 6.89 -1.27 -9.88
C TYR A 244 7.05 -0.76 -11.32
N LYS A 245 6.60 0.45 -11.61
CA LYS A 245 6.75 1.06 -12.94
C LYS A 245 8.23 1.28 -13.29
N GLU A 246 9.01 1.79 -12.36
CA GLU A 246 10.45 2.01 -12.56
C GLU A 246 11.18 0.69 -12.78
N TYR A 247 10.87 -0.33 -11.99
CA TYR A 247 11.41 -1.68 -12.13
C TYR A 247 11.11 -2.28 -13.52
N ILE A 248 9.86 -2.19 -14.00
CA ILE A 248 9.51 -2.71 -15.33
C ILE A 248 10.23 -1.94 -16.43
N LEU A 249 10.34 -0.60 -16.31
CA LEU A 249 11.06 0.22 -17.29
C LEU A 249 12.55 -0.09 -17.32
N GLN A 250 13.16 -0.40 -16.18
CA GLN A 250 14.58 -0.81 -16.10
C GLN A 250 14.80 -2.16 -16.79
N ASN A 251 13.99 -3.18 -16.46
CA ASN A 251 14.10 -4.50 -17.06
C ASN A 251 13.88 -4.48 -18.59
N GLN A 252 12.98 -3.63 -19.10
CA GLN A 252 12.79 -3.48 -20.54
C GLN A 252 14.00 -2.83 -21.25
N ARG A 253 14.82 -2.06 -20.54
CA ARG A 253 16.05 -1.46 -21.09
C ARG A 253 17.23 -2.44 -21.04
N GLU A 254 17.21 -3.39 -20.11
CA GLU A 254 18.25 -4.40 -19.93
C GLU A 254 18.08 -5.63 -20.83
N GLU A 255 16.87 -5.86 -21.41
CA GLU A 255 16.70 -6.88 -22.44
C GLU A 255 17.44 -6.44 -23.72
N PRO A 256 18.52 -7.13 -24.12
CA PRO A 256 19.25 -6.77 -25.34
C PRO A 256 18.33 -6.97 -26.54
N SER A 257 18.41 -6.09 -27.53
CA SER A 257 17.71 -6.12 -28.83
C SER A 257 18.07 -7.33 -29.71
N CYS A 258 18.31 -8.49 -29.15
CA CYS A 258 18.75 -9.71 -29.85
C CYS A 258 17.63 -10.45 -30.60
N LEU A 259 16.39 -9.99 -30.60
CA LEU A 259 15.28 -10.64 -31.31
C LEU A 259 14.72 -9.85 -32.51
N LYS A 260 15.53 -8.96 -33.11
CA LYS A 260 15.23 -8.36 -34.43
C LYS A 260 16.19 -8.84 -35.52
N ALA A 261 16.44 -10.13 -35.62
CA ALA A 261 17.13 -10.68 -36.79
C ALA A 261 16.50 -12.02 -37.14
N SER A 262 15.99 -12.10 -38.38
CA SER A 262 15.51 -13.26 -39.10
C SER A 262 14.06 -13.68 -38.90
N ALA A 263 13.15 -12.90 -39.50
CA ALA A 263 12.02 -13.53 -40.15
C ALA A 263 12.53 -14.08 -41.49
N PRO A 264 12.46 -15.40 -41.77
CA PRO A 264 12.76 -15.90 -43.12
C PRO A 264 11.68 -15.38 -44.09
N SER A 265 12.10 -14.75 -45.18
CA SER A 265 11.24 -14.32 -46.25
C SER A 265 10.45 -15.54 -46.78
N ALA A 266 9.18 -15.60 -46.47
CA ALA A 266 8.26 -16.59 -47.06
C ALA A 266 8.06 -16.20 -48.52
N ASN A 267 8.60 -17.04 -49.41
CA ASN A 267 8.41 -16.98 -50.86
C ASN A 267 6.94 -17.28 -51.19
N PRO A 268 6.19 -16.38 -51.85
CA PRO A 268 4.79 -16.62 -52.19
C PRO A 268 4.63 -17.37 -53.53
N ALA A 269 5.04 -18.63 -53.56
CA ALA A 269 4.78 -19.46 -54.72
C ALA A 269 4.55 -20.92 -54.27
N ARG A 270 3.31 -21.25 -53.96
CA ARG A 270 2.61 -22.53 -54.14
C ARG A 270 1.43 -22.65 -53.18
N LEU A 271 0.28 -22.12 -53.58
CA LEU A 271 -1.02 -22.54 -53.06
C LEU A 271 -2.06 -22.36 -54.19
N SER A 272 -1.92 -23.20 -55.19
CA SER A 272 -3.03 -23.51 -56.09
C SER A 272 -3.27 -25.02 -56.05
N SER A 273 -4.47 -25.44 -55.77
CA SER A 273 -5.00 -26.80 -55.73
C SER A 273 -5.22 -27.38 -54.32
N LEU A 274 -6.40 -27.11 -53.79
CA LEU A 274 -7.21 -28.11 -53.07
C LEU A 274 -8.61 -27.45 -52.85
N ARG A 275 -9.56 -27.81 -53.76
CA ARG A 275 -11.00 -27.54 -53.57
C ARG A 275 -11.55 -28.53 -52.54
N PRO A 276 -12.41 -28.13 -51.63
CA PRO A 276 -13.20 -29.07 -50.83
C PRO A 276 -14.39 -29.55 -51.62
N GLN A 277 -14.61 -30.85 -51.67
CA GLN A 277 -15.83 -31.51 -52.12
C GLN A 277 -16.87 -31.50 -50.97
N PRO A 278 -18.17 -31.35 -51.28
CA PRO A 278 -19.22 -31.47 -50.29
C PRO A 278 -19.63 -32.96 -50.11
N SER A 279 -19.78 -33.40 -48.87
CA SER A 279 -20.47 -34.67 -48.58
C SER A 279 -21.79 -34.37 -47.88
N PHE A 280 -22.84 -34.82 -48.54
CA PHE A 280 -24.23 -34.92 -48.06
C PHE A 280 -24.42 -36.12 -47.14
N ALA A 281 -25.33 -35.98 -46.17
CA ALA A 281 -26.32 -36.93 -45.62
C ALA A 281 -25.83 -38.24 -44.94
N GLN A 282 -26.12 -38.47 -43.71
CA GLN A 282 -27.43 -38.95 -43.14
C GLN A 282 -27.45 -38.68 -41.65
#